data_87d9a21208adba90ca1a049c4292a8a5
#
_entry.id   87d9a21208adba90ca1a049c4292a8a5
#
_cell.length_a   1.000
_cell.length_b   1.000
_cell.length_c   1.000
_cell.angle_alpha   90.00
_cell.angle_beta   90.00
_cell.angle_gamma   90.00
#
_symmetry.space_group_name_H-M   'P 1'
#
loop_
_entity.id
_entity.type
_entity.pdbx_description
1 polymer ?
#
loop_
_entity_poly.entity_id
_entity_poly.type
_entity_poly.pdbx_seq_one_letter_code
_entity_poly.pdbx_strand_id
1 'polypeptide(L)'
;MNPEIDVRFYDLLTHLWRGGQYAHWWAKTSTSKQSMWFATSQPADIAVSWLKQMDFYYTVNPLGSHADRSVHHKSGNDDVIAVNTLIAEFDDKDYAGNATGHAQTLTPAPSVVIHSGGGVHCYWLLDTPYLVPDRPARARIADIEKRWNTYIGGSVGVNDIARVLRIPGSLNFKYSPARQVTICAWHLDRLYRLADLEALLPPAPVLATGGPRVPNSMADQDLLDLARKA
;
A
#
# COMPACT_ATOMS: atom_id res chain seq x y z
N MET A 1 10.90 26.02 0.84
CA MET A 1 9.43 26.00 0.70
C MET A 1 8.83 25.56 2.03
N ASN A 2 7.75 26.20 2.48
CA ASN A 2 7.02 25.70 3.64
C ASN A 2 6.15 24.51 3.18
N PRO A 3 6.23 23.34 3.85
CA PRO A 3 5.34 22.24 3.57
C PRO A 3 3.91 22.67 3.90
N GLU A 4 3.01 22.47 2.95
CA GLU A 4 1.57 22.69 3.07
C GLU A 4 0.87 21.55 2.37
N ILE A 5 -0.16 20.99 3.03
CA ILE A 5 -0.91 19.89 2.47
C ILE A 5 -1.71 20.36 1.28
N ASP A 6 -1.57 19.65 0.17
CA ASP A 6 -2.43 19.87 -0.99
C ASP A 6 -3.88 19.50 -0.62
N VAL A 7 -4.78 20.48 -0.69
CA VAL A 7 -6.20 20.31 -0.29
C VAL A 7 -6.89 19.17 -1.04
N ARG A 8 -6.48 18.90 -2.29
CA ARG A 8 -6.98 17.77 -3.08
C ARG A 8 -6.76 16.42 -2.39
N PHE A 9 -5.73 16.33 -1.55
CA PHE A 9 -5.44 15.08 -0.84
C PHE A 9 -6.57 14.61 0.06
N TYR A 10 -7.36 15.52 0.63
CA TYR A 10 -8.52 15.15 1.46
C TYR A 10 -9.61 14.45 0.64
N ASP A 11 -9.81 14.84 -0.63
CA ASP A 11 -10.74 14.16 -1.52
C ASP A 11 -10.27 12.74 -1.84
N LEU A 12 -8.96 12.55 -2.02
CA LEU A 12 -8.37 11.22 -2.18
C LEU A 12 -8.59 10.36 -0.93
N LEU A 13 -8.37 10.89 0.27
CA LEU A 13 -8.60 10.18 1.52
C LEU A 13 -10.06 9.76 1.69
N THR A 14 -11.00 10.63 1.33
CA THR A 14 -12.42 10.31 1.33
C THR A 14 -12.74 9.10 0.46
N HIS A 15 -12.08 8.99 -0.70
CA HIS A 15 -12.20 7.81 -1.56
C HIS A 15 -11.53 6.58 -0.96
N LEU A 16 -10.27 6.70 -0.54
CA LEU A 16 -9.45 5.56 -0.08
C LEU A 16 -10.00 4.91 1.20
N TRP A 17 -10.65 5.67 2.07
CA TRP A 17 -11.10 5.17 3.36
C TRP A 17 -12.58 4.79 3.40
N ARG A 18 -13.25 4.70 2.25
CA ARG A 18 -14.63 4.19 2.16
C ARG A 18 -14.73 2.78 2.72
N GLY A 19 -15.80 2.52 3.46
CA GLY A 19 -16.06 1.21 4.08
C GLY A 19 -15.19 0.88 5.28
N GLY A 20 -14.35 1.83 5.74
CA GLY A 20 -13.47 1.66 6.88
C GLY A 20 -13.97 2.27 8.17
N GLN A 21 -13.32 1.92 9.27
CA GLN A 21 -13.62 2.41 10.60
C GLN A 21 -12.51 3.33 11.13
N TYR A 22 -11.26 2.97 10.87
CA TYR A 22 -10.08 3.69 11.31
C TYR A 22 -9.06 3.86 10.19
N ALA A 23 -8.21 4.88 10.37
CA ALA A 23 -6.99 5.11 9.62
C ALA A 23 -5.93 5.66 10.58
N HIS A 24 -4.69 5.74 10.16
CA HIS A 24 -3.66 6.41 10.95
C HIS A 24 -2.67 7.17 10.09
N TRP A 25 -2.10 8.21 10.67
CA TRP A 25 -0.85 8.81 10.24
C TRP A 25 0.31 8.03 10.84
N TRP A 26 1.33 7.79 10.05
CA TRP A 26 2.57 7.18 10.47
C TRP A 26 3.71 8.16 10.27
N ALA A 27 4.37 8.54 11.35
CA ALA A 27 5.50 9.44 11.31
C ALA A 27 6.78 8.73 11.78
N LYS A 28 7.89 9.03 11.13
CA LYS A 28 9.19 8.52 11.57
C LYS A 28 10.32 9.53 11.38
N THR A 29 11.26 9.50 12.33
CA THR A 29 12.60 10.08 12.22
C THR A 29 13.64 8.96 12.17
N SER A 30 14.92 9.29 12.24
CA SER A 30 15.99 8.31 12.41
C SER A 30 15.89 7.52 13.73
N THR A 31 15.28 8.09 14.77
CA THR A 31 15.28 7.57 16.15
C THR A 31 13.89 7.25 16.70
N SER A 32 12.82 7.73 16.07
CA SER A 32 11.45 7.60 16.59
C SER A 32 10.47 7.20 15.51
N LYS A 33 9.46 6.43 15.92
CA LYS A 33 8.32 6.03 15.08
C LYS A 33 7.06 6.16 15.93
N GLN A 34 5.99 6.71 15.35
CA GLN A 34 4.71 6.84 16.04
C GLN A 34 3.52 6.88 15.08
N SER A 35 2.39 6.39 15.55
CA SER A 35 1.09 6.44 14.86
C SER A 35 0.14 7.38 15.58
N MET A 36 -0.65 8.11 14.79
CA MET A 36 -1.82 8.84 15.27
C MET A 36 -3.05 8.22 14.60
N TRP A 37 -3.90 7.59 15.40
CA TRP A 37 -5.09 6.87 14.94
C TRP A 37 -6.34 7.76 15.06
N PHE A 38 -7.25 7.63 14.10
CA PHE A 38 -8.51 8.37 14.09
C PHE A 38 -9.60 7.57 13.39
N ALA A 39 -10.86 7.90 13.69
CA ALA A 39 -12.01 7.33 12.98
C ALA A 39 -12.12 7.95 11.58
N THR A 40 -12.38 7.13 10.55
CA THR A 40 -12.50 7.61 9.16
C THR A 40 -13.70 8.53 8.94
N SER A 41 -14.68 8.52 9.85
CA SER A 41 -15.83 9.43 9.86
C SER A 41 -15.53 10.83 10.41
N GLN A 42 -14.34 11.06 10.95
CA GLN A 42 -13.90 12.35 11.48
C GLN A 42 -12.93 13.02 10.53
N PRO A 43 -12.92 14.37 10.43
CA PRO A 43 -11.88 15.08 9.72
C PRO A 43 -10.50 14.70 10.29
N ALA A 44 -9.62 14.32 9.42
CA ALA A 44 -8.27 13.97 9.80
C ALA A 44 -7.45 15.26 9.96
N ASP A 45 -7.34 15.76 11.18
CA ASP A 45 -6.43 16.86 11.47
C ASP A 45 -4.98 16.39 11.28
N ILE A 46 -4.29 16.99 10.34
CA ILE A 46 -2.88 16.72 10.11
C ILE A 46 -2.08 17.71 10.97
N ALA A 47 -1.27 17.17 11.87
CA ALA A 47 -0.33 17.97 12.64
C ALA A 47 0.72 18.59 11.71
N VAL A 48 0.46 19.80 11.22
CA VAL A 48 1.32 20.54 10.26
C VAL A 48 2.77 20.65 10.75
N SER A 49 2.99 20.66 12.06
CA SER A 49 4.32 20.66 12.67
C SER A 49 5.13 19.41 12.31
N TRP A 50 4.49 18.27 12.08
CA TRP A 50 5.17 17.02 11.74
C TRP A 50 5.66 17.01 10.29
N LEU A 51 4.96 17.70 9.39
CA LEU A 51 5.34 17.78 7.98
C LEU A 51 6.74 18.37 7.76
N LYS A 52 7.21 19.19 8.72
CA LYS A 52 8.49 19.93 8.63
C LYS A 52 9.67 19.19 9.25
N GLN A 53 9.42 18.13 10.02
CA GLN A 53 10.44 17.55 10.90
C GLN A 53 10.67 16.07 10.71
N MET A 54 9.74 15.37 10.06
CA MET A 54 9.79 13.90 9.94
C MET A 54 9.17 13.39 8.65
N ASP A 55 9.61 12.21 8.22
CA ASP A 55 8.92 11.49 7.16
C ASP A 55 7.49 11.17 7.63
N PHE A 56 6.49 11.58 6.85
CA PHE A 56 5.10 11.51 7.24
C PHE A 56 4.28 10.77 6.20
N TYR A 57 3.50 9.78 6.66
CA TYR A 57 2.78 8.84 5.83
C TYR A 57 1.34 8.69 6.28
N TYR A 58 0.50 8.17 5.40
CA TYR A 58 -0.89 7.78 5.68
C TYR A 58 -1.13 6.33 5.29
N THR A 59 -2.08 5.67 5.97
CA THR A 59 -2.59 4.36 5.53
C THR A 59 -3.37 4.51 4.23
N VAL A 60 -3.01 3.71 3.23
CA VAL A 60 -3.73 3.70 1.94
C VAL A 60 -5.12 3.11 2.10
N ASN A 61 -5.20 1.95 2.72
CA ASN A 61 -6.46 1.25 2.92
C ASN A 61 -6.99 1.41 4.36
N PRO A 62 -8.31 1.45 4.54
CA PRO A 62 -8.93 1.64 5.86
C PRO A 62 -8.85 0.38 6.72
N LEU A 63 -8.87 0.60 8.04
CA LEU A 63 -8.61 -0.38 9.06
C LEU A 63 -9.85 -0.65 9.90
N GLY A 64 -9.93 -1.85 10.49
CA GLY A 64 -11.00 -2.27 11.37
C GLY A 64 -10.80 -1.85 12.83
N SER A 65 -11.87 -2.00 13.64
CA SER A 65 -11.84 -1.71 15.08
C SER A 65 -10.96 -2.65 15.90
N HIS A 66 -10.62 -3.82 15.33
CA HIS A 66 -9.75 -4.82 15.97
C HIS A 66 -8.25 -4.46 15.88
N ALA A 67 -7.88 -3.46 15.05
CA ALA A 67 -6.51 -3.02 14.93
C ALA A 67 -5.95 -2.54 16.27
N ASP A 68 -4.70 -2.91 16.58
CA ASP A 68 -3.97 -2.32 17.71
C ASP A 68 -3.66 -0.85 17.40
N ARG A 69 -4.29 0.05 18.18
CA ARG A 69 -4.18 1.50 18.01
C ARG A 69 -3.15 2.14 18.93
N SER A 70 -2.20 1.38 19.40
CA SER A 70 -1.11 1.94 20.20
C SER A 70 -0.25 2.92 19.38
N VAL A 71 0.40 3.86 20.08
CA VAL A 71 1.16 4.96 19.46
C VAL A 71 2.35 4.46 18.63
N HIS A 72 2.85 3.26 18.91
CA HIS A 72 4.03 2.69 18.23
C HIS A 72 3.66 1.60 17.21
N HIS A 73 2.38 1.29 17.10
CA HIS A 73 1.93 0.26 16.17
C HIS A 73 1.72 0.83 14.75
N LYS A 74 2.34 0.20 13.76
CA LYS A 74 2.00 0.37 12.34
C LYS A 74 1.05 -0.76 11.98
N SER A 75 -0.07 -0.45 11.31
CA SER A 75 -1.02 -1.46 10.84
C SER A 75 -0.37 -2.57 10.03
N GLY A 76 -0.87 -3.78 10.20
CA GLY A 76 -0.56 -4.96 9.41
C GLY A 76 -1.70 -5.33 8.45
N ASN A 77 -1.45 -6.32 7.59
CA ASN A 77 -2.47 -6.79 6.63
C ASN A 77 -3.75 -7.27 7.31
N ASP A 78 -3.64 -7.80 8.54
CA ASP A 78 -4.78 -8.31 9.30
C ASP A 78 -5.71 -7.19 9.78
N ASP A 79 -5.23 -5.96 9.87
CA ASP A 79 -6.00 -4.79 10.29
C ASP A 79 -6.88 -4.23 9.16
N VAL A 80 -6.54 -4.51 7.89
CA VAL A 80 -7.24 -3.97 6.71
C VAL A 80 -8.59 -4.65 6.53
N ILE A 81 -9.66 -3.87 6.37
CA ILE A 81 -11.05 -4.34 6.20
C ILE A 81 -11.66 -3.99 4.85
N ALA A 82 -11.06 -3.10 4.09
CA ALA A 82 -11.43 -2.81 2.71
C ALA A 82 -10.23 -2.36 1.89
N VAL A 83 -10.29 -2.58 0.57
CA VAL A 83 -9.31 -2.07 -0.41
C VAL A 83 -10.05 -1.23 -1.44
N ASN A 84 -9.62 0.01 -1.60
CA ASN A 84 -10.27 1.00 -2.46
C ASN A 84 -9.41 1.42 -3.66
N THR A 85 -8.22 0.86 -3.79
CA THR A 85 -7.29 1.15 -4.87
C THR A 85 -6.30 0.00 -5.05
N LEU A 86 -5.86 -0.26 -6.27
CA LEU A 86 -4.60 -0.95 -6.51
C LEU A 86 -3.49 0.10 -6.63
N ILE A 87 -2.28 -0.25 -6.20
CA ILE A 87 -1.13 0.67 -6.22
C ILE A 87 0.07 0.06 -6.91
N ALA A 88 0.93 0.92 -7.45
CA ALA A 88 2.28 0.57 -7.84
C ALA A 88 3.23 1.72 -7.52
N GLU A 89 4.47 1.39 -7.24
CA GLU A 89 5.54 2.36 -6.99
C GLU A 89 6.62 2.21 -8.05
N PHE A 90 7.18 3.34 -8.51
CA PHE A 90 8.25 3.38 -9.48
C PHE A 90 9.35 4.32 -8.96
N ASP A 91 10.53 3.78 -8.71
CA ASP A 91 11.66 4.58 -8.25
C ASP A 91 12.31 5.36 -9.40
N ASP A 92 12.61 6.64 -9.20
CA ASP A 92 13.28 7.49 -10.22
C ASP A 92 14.59 6.88 -10.75
N LYS A 93 15.35 6.20 -9.88
CA LYS A 93 16.63 5.56 -10.24
C LYS A 93 16.48 4.51 -11.34
N ASP A 94 15.31 3.84 -11.44
CA ASP A 94 15.04 2.78 -12.40
C ASP A 94 14.55 3.34 -13.76
N TYR A 95 14.22 4.65 -13.80
CA TYR A 95 13.67 5.35 -14.97
C TYR A 95 14.47 6.60 -15.37
N ALA A 96 15.77 6.57 -15.18
CA ALA A 96 16.69 7.69 -15.52
C ALA A 96 16.27 9.06 -14.90
N GLY A 97 15.67 9.02 -13.71
CA GLY A 97 15.17 10.22 -13.02
C GLY A 97 13.78 10.67 -13.45
N ASN A 98 13.06 9.91 -14.27
CA ASN A 98 11.76 10.31 -14.84
C ASN A 98 10.65 9.26 -14.63
N ALA A 99 10.48 8.77 -13.40
CA ALA A 99 9.37 7.86 -13.07
C ALA A 99 7.99 8.50 -13.33
N THR A 100 7.86 9.84 -13.22
CA THR A 100 6.63 10.57 -13.57
C THR A 100 6.28 10.43 -15.06
N GLY A 101 7.26 10.58 -15.95
CA GLY A 101 7.06 10.38 -17.39
C GLY A 101 6.68 8.93 -17.71
N HIS A 102 7.32 7.96 -17.04
CA HIS A 102 6.92 6.55 -17.16
C HIS A 102 5.48 6.31 -16.73
N ALA A 103 5.05 6.86 -15.59
CA ALA A 103 3.68 6.71 -15.09
C ALA A 103 2.62 7.22 -16.09
N GLN A 104 2.94 8.21 -16.92
CA GLN A 104 2.06 8.75 -17.96
C GLN A 104 1.86 7.78 -19.15
N THR A 105 2.75 6.82 -19.33
CA THR A 105 2.69 5.82 -20.43
C THR A 105 1.94 4.55 -20.03
N LEU A 106 1.59 4.38 -18.76
CA LEU A 106 0.96 3.17 -18.25
C LEU A 106 -0.45 2.97 -18.83
N THR A 107 -0.77 1.73 -19.11
CA THR A 107 -2.11 1.31 -19.57
C THR A 107 -2.56 0.09 -18.77
N PRO A 108 -3.70 0.19 -18.06
CA PRO A 108 -4.58 1.37 -17.93
C PRO A 108 -3.89 2.52 -17.17
N ALA A 109 -4.26 3.76 -17.51
CA ALA A 109 -3.68 4.95 -16.90
C ALA A 109 -4.05 5.05 -15.41
N PRO A 110 -3.13 5.43 -14.48
CA PRO A 110 -3.48 5.61 -13.08
C PRO A 110 -4.47 6.76 -12.89
N SER A 111 -5.33 6.65 -11.87
CA SER A 111 -6.26 7.70 -11.45
C SER A 111 -5.53 8.88 -10.81
N VAL A 112 -4.57 8.57 -9.95
CA VAL A 112 -3.75 9.57 -9.25
C VAL A 112 -2.29 9.16 -9.33
N VAL A 113 -1.40 10.14 -9.48
CA VAL A 113 0.05 9.95 -9.42
C VAL A 113 0.65 10.96 -8.45
N ILE A 114 1.37 10.48 -7.45
CA ILE A 114 2.03 11.29 -6.43
C ILE A 114 3.53 11.03 -6.49
N HIS A 115 4.33 12.09 -6.73
CA HIS A 115 5.78 12.01 -6.66
C HIS A 115 6.23 12.09 -5.20
N SER A 116 6.90 11.05 -4.72
CA SER A 116 7.30 10.88 -3.31
C SER A 116 8.63 11.56 -2.94
N GLY A 117 9.22 12.30 -3.89
CA GLY A 117 10.56 12.88 -3.78
C GLY A 117 11.69 11.97 -4.27
N GLY A 118 11.39 10.73 -4.66
CA GLY A 118 12.40 9.79 -5.19
C GLY A 118 11.83 8.74 -6.13
N GLY A 119 10.61 8.97 -6.58
CA GLY A 119 9.82 8.14 -7.45
C GLY A 119 8.35 8.46 -7.31
N VAL A 120 7.49 7.70 -7.95
CA VAL A 120 6.04 7.94 -7.95
C VAL A 120 5.26 6.80 -7.32
N HIS A 121 4.14 7.15 -6.69
CA HIS A 121 3.07 6.25 -6.28
C HIS A 121 1.91 6.42 -7.26
N CYS A 122 1.50 5.35 -7.92
CA CYS A 122 0.38 5.33 -8.86
C CYS A 122 -0.80 4.60 -8.22
N TYR A 123 -2.00 5.17 -8.37
CA TYR A 123 -3.25 4.66 -7.79
C TYR A 123 -4.25 4.36 -8.91
N TRP A 124 -4.83 3.16 -8.91
CA TRP A 124 -5.99 2.78 -9.72
C TRP A 124 -7.18 2.67 -8.77
N LEU A 125 -7.95 3.76 -8.66
CA LEU A 125 -9.06 3.87 -7.73
C LEU A 125 -10.20 2.92 -8.14
N LEU A 126 -10.71 2.17 -7.18
CA LEU A 126 -11.83 1.26 -7.42
C LEU A 126 -13.16 2.02 -7.31
N ASP A 127 -14.10 1.69 -8.19
CA ASP A 127 -15.47 2.22 -8.15
C ASP A 127 -16.23 1.74 -6.91
N THR A 128 -15.99 0.49 -6.51
CA THR A 128 -16.60 -0.16 -5.37
C THR A 128 -15.53 -0.71 -4.42
N PRO A 129 -15.66 -0.49 -3.09
CA PRO A 129 -14.76 -1.09 -2.11
C PRO A 129 -14.72 -2.61 -2.20
N TYR A 130 -13.53 -3.19 -2.27
CA TYR A 130 -13.35 -4.62 -2.05
C TYR A 130 -13.28 -4.89 -0.54
N LEU A 131 -14.33 -5.48 0.01
CA LEU A 131 -14.38 -5.80 1.45
C LEU A 131 -13.49 -6.99 1.78
N VAL A 132 -12.86 -6.93 2.96
CA VAL A 132 -11.93 -7.96 3.47
C VAL A 132 -12.50 -8.54 4.77
N PRO A 133 -13.60 -9.31 4.71
CA PRO A 133 -14.27 -9.82 5.91
C PRO A 133 -13.51 -10.96 6.58
N ASP A 134 -12.65 -11.67 5.85
CA ASP A 134 -12.01 -12.89 6.30
C ASP A 134 -10.61 -13.10 5.68
N ARG A 135 -9.91 -14.13 6.13
CA ARG A 135 -8.57 -14.49 5.65
C ARG A 135 -8.53 -14.87 4.16
N PRO A 136 -9.47 -15.65 3.60
CA PRO A 136 -9.52 -15.92 2.16
C PRO A 136 -9.65 -14.66 1.31
N ALA A 137 -10.55 -13.74 1.64
CA ALA A 137 -10.70 -12.47 0.94
C ALA A 137 -9.41 -11.63 1.00
N ARG A 138 -8.75 -11.61 2.18
CA ARG A 138 -7.47 -10.94 2.36
C ARG A 138 -6.36 -11.54 1.49
N ALA A 139 -6.25 -12.85 1.48
CA ALA A 139 -5.25 -13.56 0.68
C ALA A 139 -5.46 -13.29 -0.83
N ARG A 140 -6.73 -13.29 -1.28
CA ARG A 140 -7.09 -13.00 -2.67
C ARG A 140 -6.69 -11.59 -3.08
N ILE A 141 -7.05 -10.57 -2.31
CA ILE A 141 -6.74 -9.19 -2.70
C ILE A 141 -5.24 -8.89 -2.61
N ALA A 142 -4.53 -9.48 -1.65
CA ALA A 142 -3.08 -9.37 -1.56
C ALA A 142 -2.36 -10.03 -2.76
N ASP A 143 -2.88 -11.16 -3.27
CA ASP A 143 -2.40 -11.79 -4.50
C ASP A 143 -2.66 -10.89 -5.73
N ILE A 144 -3.86 -10.33 -5.84
CA ILE A 144 -4.19 -9.40 -6.92
C ILE A 144 -3.26 -8.19 -6.89
N GLU A 145 -3.04 -7.56 -5.73
CA GLU A 145 -2.14 -6.41 -5.57
C GLU A 145 -0.71 -6.74 -6.00
N LYS A 146 -0.20 -7.90 -5.58
CA LYS A 146 1.12 -8.38 -5.95
C LYS A 146 1.24 -8.61 -7.47
N ARG A 147 0.26 -9.30 -8.08
CA ARG A 147 0.25 -9.57 -9.52
C ARG A 147 0.06 -8.30 -10.33
N TRP A 148 -0.78 -7.36 -9.83
CA TRP A 148 -0.97 -6.05 -10.41
C TRP A 148 0.35 -5.27 -10.47
N ASN A 149 1.03 -5.15 -9.33
CA ASN A 149 2.32 -4.47 -9.28
C ASN A 149 3.35 -5.08 -10.23
N THR A 150 3.38 -6.41 -10.35
CA THR A 150 4.26 -7.10 -11.30
C THR A 150 3.84 -6.84 -12.75
N TYR A 151 2.53 -6.91 -13.06
CA TYR A 151 2.00 -6.71 -14.41
C TYR A 151 2.29 -5.31 -14.95
N ILE A 152 2.11 -4.28 -14.10
CA ILE A 152 2.33 -2.89 -14.47
C ILE A 152 3.83 -2.50 -14.45
N GLY A 153 4.72 -3.39 -14.00
CA GLY A 153 6.17 -3.15 -13.93
C GLY A 153 6.62 -2.34 -12.73
N GLY A 154 5.85 -2.34 -11.65
CA GLY A 154 6.17 -1.60 -10.42
C GLY A 154 7.34 -2.21 -9.64
N SER A 155 7.85 -1.43 -8.68
CA SER A 155 9.00 -1.79 -7.85
C SER A 155 8.76 -3.06 -7.03
N VAL A 156 9.78 -3.90 -6.90
CA VAL A 156 9.71 -5.15 -6.14
C VAL A 156 9.43 -4.86 -4.66
N GLY A 157 8.53 -5.65 -4.06
CA GLY A 157 8.18 -5.56 -2.62
C GLY A 157 6.94 -4.69 -2.33
N VAL A 158 6.29 -4.12 -3.35
CA VAL A 158 4.97 -3.48 -3.23
C VAL A 158 3.89 -4.57 -3.35
N ASN A 159 3.57 -5.21 -2.23
CA ASN A 159 2.60 -6.32 -2.16
C ASN A 159 1.88 -6.39 -0.81
N ASP A 160 1.83 -5.27 -0.10
CA ASP A 160 1.33 -5.14 1.27
C ASP A 160 0.06 -4.26 1.24
N ILE A 161 -1.11 -4.84 1.52
CA ILE A 161 -2.37 -4.09 1.56
C ILE A 161 -2.46 -3.12 2.75
N ALA A 162 -1.60 -3.27 3.77
CA ALA A 162 -1.45 -2.31 4.88
C ALA A 162 -0.42 -1.20 4.57
N ARG A 163 -0.24 -0.89 3.29
CA ARG A 163 0.73 0.11 2.83
C ARG A 163 0.48 1.46 3.46
N VAL A 164 1.59 2.13 3.85
CA VAL A 164 1.59 3.55 4.17
C VAL A 164 2.41 4.30 3.13
N LEU A 165 1.88 5.41 2.62
CA LEU A 165 2.51 6.23 1.58
C LEU A 165 2.66 7.67 2.06
N ARG A 166 3.61 8.42 1.46
CA ARG A 166 3.88 9.81 1.85
C ARG A 166 2.73 10.74 1.50
N ILE A 167 2.47 11.67 2.41
CA ILE A 167 1.41 12.69 2.27
C ILE A 167 1.85 13.76 1.27
N PRO A 168 1.05 14.09 0.24
CA PRO A 168 1.31 15.23 -0.64
C PRO A 168 1.40 16.54 0.15
N GLY A 169 2.43 17.35 -0.17
CA GLY A 169 2.77 18.57 0.55
C GLY A 169 3.80 18.35 1.66
N SER A 170 4.04 17.12 2.11
CA SER A 170 5.11 16.81 3.07
C SER A 170 6.51 16.82 2.42
N LEU A 171 7.52 16.62 3.25
CA LEU A 171 8.93 16.50 2.82
C LEU A 171 9.40 15.04 2.97
N ASN A 172 10.21 14.59 2.02
CA ASN A 172 10.94 13.34 2.06
C ASN A 172 12.36 13.60 2.59
N PHE A 173 12.59 13.29 3.87
CA PHE A 173 13.87 13.51 4.57
C PHE A 173 14.91 12.42 4.30
N LYS A 174 14.59 11.43 3.45
CA LYS A 174 15.60 10.48 2.96
C LYS A 174 16.70 11.17 2.15
N TYR A 175 16.41 12.35 1.61
CA TYR A 175 17.31 13.16 0.78
C TYR A 175 17.83 14.39 1.52
N SER A 176 19.01 14.89 1.12
CA SER A 176 19.58 16.15 1.56
C SER A 176 19.98 16.98 0.34
N PRO A 177 19.31 18.11 0.07
CA PRO A 177 18.15 18.66 0.80
C PRO A 177 16.90 17.77 0.69
N ALA A 178 16.01 17.88 1.68
CA ALA A 178 14.74 17.17 1.67
C ALA A 178 13.90 17.55 0.44
N ARG A 179 13.21 16.56 -0.15
CA ARG A 179 12.42 16.74 -1.38
C ARG A 179 10.93 16.79 -1.08
N GLN A 180 10.22 17.66 -1.80
CA GLN A 180 8.78 17.80 -1.63
C GLN A 180 8.02 16.61 -2.26
N VAL A 181 6.95 16.18 -1.58
CA VAL A 181 5.97 15.21 -2.10
C VAL A 181 4.88 15.99 -2.83
N THR A 182 4.65 15.68 -4.12
CA THR A 182 3.77 16.47 -4.99
C THR A 182 2.80 15.61 -5.77
N ILE A 183 1.60 16.14 -6.05
CA ILE A 183 0.62 15.49 -6.94
C ILE A 183 1.01 15.81 -8.39
N CYS A 184 1.23 14.77 -9.21
CA CYS A 184 1.63 14.87 -10.61
C CYS A 184 0.48 14.64 -11.60
N ALA A 185 -0.50 13.78 -11.24
CA ALA A 185 -1.72 13.57 -12.02
C ALA A 185 -2.90 13.38 -11.08
N TRP A 186 -4.08 13.87 -11.50
CA TRP A 186 -5.26 13.93 -10.66
C TRP A 186 -6.54 13.72 -11.47
N HIS A 187 -7.13 12.53 -11.37
CA HIS A 187 -8.34 12.11 -12.08
C HIS A 187 -9.19 11.23 -11.15
N LEU A 188 -9.83 11.83 -10.13
CA LEU A 188 -10.67 11.09 -9.17
C LEU A 188 -11.91 10.47 -9.79
N ASP A 189 -12.34 10.96 -10.94
CA ASP A 189 -13.42 10.43 -11.76
C ASP A 189 -13.03 9.20 -12.57
N ARG A 190 -11.71 8.93 -12.70
CA ARG A 190 -11.20 7.72 -13.35
C ARG A 190 -11.25 6.56 -12.37
N LEU A 191 -12.35 5.83 -12.39
CA LEU A 191 -12.61 4.68 -11.51
C LEU A 191 -12.54 3.38 -12.30
N TYR A 192 -12.14 2.31 -11.65
CA TYR A 192 -11.96 0.99 -12.22
C TYR A 192 -12.77 -0.05 -11.46
N ARG A 193 -13.36 -0.99 -12.18
CA ARG A 193 -13.88 -2.21 -11.56
C ARG A 193 -12.70 -3.14 -11.27
N LEU A 194 -12.64 -3.68 -10.07
CA LEU A 194 -11.56 -4.62 -9.72
C LEU A 194 -11.49 -5.81 -10.69
N ALA A 195 -12.66 -6.32 -11.13
CA ALA A 195 -12.71 -7.44 -12.08
C ALA A 195 -12.08 -7.10 -13.45
N ASP A 196 -12.20 -5.85 -13.91
CA ASP A 196 -11.62 -5.44 -15.18
C ASP A 196 -10.09 -5.31 -15.09
N LEU A 197 -9.58 -4.84 -13.94
CA LEU A 197 -8.13 -4.81 -13.69
C LEU A 197 -7.56 -6.24 -13.51
N GLU A 198 -8.28 -7.10 -12.79
CA GLU A 198 -7.88 -8.50 -12.60
C GLU A 198 -7.86 -9.28 -13.92
N ALA A 199 -8.77 -8.99 -14.84
CA ALA A 199 -8.82 -9.63 -16.16
C ALA A 199 -7.58 -9.33 -17.05
N LEU A 200 -6.83 -8.27 -16.75
CA LEU A 200 -5.57 -7.95 -17.44
C LEU A 200 -4.40 -8.79 -16.91
N LEU A 201 -4.54 -9.40 -15.74
CA LEU A 201 -3.44 -10.12 -15.09
C LEU A 201 -3.21 -11.48 -15.77
N PRO A 202 -1.96 -11.94 -15.88
CA PRO A 202 -1.67 -13.32 -16.23
C PRO A 202 -2.43 -14.29 -15.31
N PRO A 203 -2.78 -15.49 -15.76
CA PRO A 203 -3.39 -16.51 -14.91
C PRO A 203 -2.60 -16.66 -13.59
N ALA A 204 -3.32 -16.77 -12.46
CA ALA A 204 -2.65 -17.06 -11.20
C ALA A 204 -1.84 -18.35 -11.34
N PRO A 205 -0.61 -18.43 -10.81
CA PRO A 205 0.14 -19.68 -10.80
C PRO A 205 -0.75 -20.75 -10.15
N VAL A 206 -1.02 -21.83 -10.87
CA VAL A 206 -1.67 -22.98 -10.28
C VAL A 206 -0.72 -23.49 -9.19
N LEU A 207 -1.04 -23.20 -7.92
CA LEU A 207 -0.35 -23.85 -6.82
C LEU A 207 -0.53 -25.33 -7.07
N ALA A 208 0.53 -26.04 -7.45
CA ALA A 208 0.51 -27.50 -7.50
C ALA A 208 -0.03 -27.92 -6.13
N THR A 209 -1.23 -28.48 -6.10
CA THR A 209 -1.79 -29.08 -4.89
C THR A 209 -0.75 -30.08 -4.45
N GLY A 210 -0.08 -29.78 -3.34
CA GLY A 210 1.09 -30.50 -2.89
C GLY A 210 0.79 -32.00 -2.86
N GLY A 211 1.39 -32.72 -3.80
CA GLY A 211 1.54 -34.14 -3.62
C GLY A 211 2.27 -34.39 -2.30
N PRO A 212 2.12 -35.55 -1.69
CA PRO A 212 2.72 -35.84 -0.40
C PRO A 212 4.21 -35.45 -0.45
N ARG A 213 4.60 -34.56 0.48
CA ARG A 213 5.96 -34.05 0.58
C ARG A 213 6.88 -35.26 0.77
N VAL A 214 7.64 -35.60 -0.24
CA VAL A 214 8.69 -36.61 -0.10
C VAL A 214 9.74 -36.01 0.82
N PRO A 215 10.04 -36.62 1.96
CA PRO A 215 11.05 -36.11 2.88
C PRO A 215 12.41 -36.02 2.14
N ASN A 216 12.96 -34.83 2.04
CA ASN A 216 14.16 -34.57 1.23
C ASN A 216 15.43 -34.44 2.07
N SER A 217 15.40 -34.83 3.36
CA SER A 217 16.58 -34.86 4.23
C SER A 217 16.57 -36.08 5.17
N MET A 218 17.75 -36.54 5.54
CA MET A 218 17.93 -37.61 6.56
C MET A 218 17.24 -37.27 7.90
N ALA A 219 17.19 -35.99 8.28
CA ALA A 219 16.52 -35.54 9.51
C ALA A 219 14.97 -35.74 9.48
N ASP A 220 14.33 -35.66 8.32
CA ASP A 220 12.89 -35.91 8.20
C ASP A 220 12.58 -37.42 8.25
N GLN A 221 13.50 -38.27 7.80
CA GLN A 221 13.36 -39.73 7.90
C GLN A 221 13.54 -40.21 9.35
N ASP A 222 14.46 -39.63 10.11
CA ASP A 222 14.67 -39.98 11.53
C ASP A 222 13.44 -39.64 12.38
N LEU A 223 12.73 -38.55 12.11
CA LEU A 223 11.49 -38.15 12.78
C LEU A 223 10.32 -39.13 12.47
N LEU A 224 10.24 -39.60 11.23
CA LEU A 224 9.22 -40.58 10.83
C LEU A 224 9.46 -41.96 11.45
N ASP A 225 10.73 -42.36 11.62
CA ASP A 225 11.08 -43.63 12.24
C ASP A 225 10.91 -43.61 13.76
N LEU A 226 11.07 -42.43 14.41
CA LEU A 226 10.74 -42.21 15.81
C LEU A 226 9.25 -42.32 16.09
N ALA A 227 8.42 -41.77 15.22
CA ALA A 227 6.95 -41.81 15.33
C ALA A 227 6.36 -43.21 15.11
N ARG A 228 7.06 -44.12 14.42
CA ARG A 228 6.66 -45.51 14.21
C ARG A 228 7.02 -46.44 15.35
N LYS A 229 7.88 -46.00 16.27
CA LYS A 229 8.37 -46.79 17.44
C LYS A 229 7.69 -46.41 18.76
N ALA A 230 6.78 -45.38 18.74
CA ALA A 230 5.93 -44.98 19.87
C ALA A 230 4.50 -45.55 19.70
#